data_bbc875fc27aff0df552a329fa89cf7c4
#
_entry.id   bbc875fc27aff0df552a329fa89cf7c4
#
_cell.length_a   1.000
_cell.length_b   1.000
_cell.length_c   1.000
_cell.angle_alpha   90.00
_cell.angle_beta   90.00
_cell.angle_gamma   90.00
#
_symmetry.space_group_name_H-M   'P 1'
#
loop_
_entity.id
_entity.type
_entity.pdbx_description
1 polymer ?
#
loop_
_entity_poly.entity_id
_entity_poly.type
_entity_poly.pdbx_seq_one_letter_code
_entity_poly.pdbx_strand_id
1 'polypeptide(L)'
;MGKKVVHFGAGNIGRGFVACFLHESGYEVVFADVVDKVVDALNATPQYKVKEVGVDSKDEKIITNYRAINSRHDEAKLIDEISTADVVTCSVGPNILKFIAPVIAKGIDKRSSDLKPLAVIACENMIGATSALAEHIKANMAPEGLENHHEKAAYGNSAIDRIVPAQDPNAGLDVTLEKFYEWVVESKPFDKNSDVKTSTKVERPSIEGIKWTENLEPFIERKLFTVNTSHATAAYYGYNRHKTTIDDAMRDEAIRAEVKAAVTETAALIVAKHGISQEEQDAYKEKIINRISNPYLADAVERVGRAPLRKLGRKERFIGPAAELEERGLSTTALLGAAEMAFRFQNVEGDDESKELATIMKDNSAEDVVTKVTGLSASDKLYSKVVEVVKKVQADSQD
;
A
#
# COMPACT_ATOMS: atom_id res chain seq x y z
N MET A 1 -3.87 17.73 -27.69
CA MET A 1 -2.74 16.96 -27.11
C MET A 1 -3.28 15.61 -26.64
N GLY A 2 -2.47 14.54 -26.74
CA GLY A 2 -2.86 13.24 -26.17
C GLY A 2 -2.93 13.29 -24.64
N LYS A 3 -3.58 12.31 -24.02
CA LYS A 3 -3.64 12.17 -22.56
C LYS A 3 -2.23 11.95 -21.98
N LYS A 4 -1.88 12.67 -20.91
CA LYS A 4 -0.55 12.59 -20.30
C LYS A 4 -0.65 12.45 -18.76
N VAL A 5 0.15 11.55 -18.21
CA VAL A 5 0.32 11.40 -16.78
C VAL A 5 1.79 11.56 -16.38
N VAL A 6 2.03 12.22 -15.25
CA VAL A 6 3.34 12.19 -14.57
C VAL A 6 3.23 11.20 -13.41
N HIS A 7 4.04 10.16 -13.43
CA HIS A 7 4.10 9.15 -12.38
C HIS A 7 5.43 9.22 -11.62
N PHE A 8 5.37 9.52 -10.33
CA PHE A 8 6.54 9.53 -9.45
C PHE A 8 6.83 8.12 -8.93
N GLY A 9 8.06 7.68 -9.17
CA GLY A 9 8.54 6.35 -8.80
C GLY A 9 8.47 5.35 -9.95
N ALA A 10 9.62 5.06 -10.55
CA ALA A 10 9.76 4.06 -11.62
C ALA A 10 10.19 2.68 -11.09
N GLY A 11 9.83 2.38 -9.84
CA GLY A 11 10.05 1.07 -9.22
C GLY A 11 9.09 0.00 -9.73
N ASN A 12 9.08 -1.14 -9.06
CA ASN A 12 8.29 -2.31 -9.50
C ASN A 12 6.78 -2.06 -9.49
N ILE A 13 6.26 -1.30 -8.51
CA ILE A 13 4.84 -0.94 -8.44
C ILE A 13 4.50 0.08 -9.53
N GLY A 14 5.33 1.10 -9.72
CA GLY A 14 5.14 2.12 -10.77
C GLY A 14 5.11 1.50 -12.15
N ARG A 15 6.13 0.74 -12.53
CA ARG A 15 6.22 0.09 -13.84
C ARG A 15 5.24 -1.06 -14.01
N GLY A 16 5.09 -1.89 -12.98
CA GLY A 16 4.36 -3.17 -13.07
C GLY A 16 2.87 -3.07 -12.82
N PHE A 17 2.42 -2.06 -12.06
CA PHE A 17 1.00 -1.90 -11.72
C PHE A 17 0.42 -0.62 -12.33
N VAL A 18 0.80 0.54 -11.81
CA VAL A 18 0.14 1.80 -12.15
C VAL A 18 0.30 2.14 -13.63
N ALA A 19 1.52 2.05 -14.15
CA ALA A 19 1.78 2.35 -15.56
C ALA A 19 1.07 1.40 -16.54
N CYS A 20 0.79 0.14 -16.15
CA CYS A 20 0.01 -0.75 -17.00
C CYS A 20 -1.37 -0.19 -17.31
N PHE A 21 -2.12 0.22 -16.29
CA PHE A 21 -3.47 0.77 -16.47
C PHE A 21 -3.46 2.13 -17.16
N LEU A 22 -2.46 2.96 -16.89
CA LEU A 22 -2.28 4.23 -17.57
C LEU A 22 -2.01 4.03 -19.07
N HIS A 23 -1.13 3.09 -19.41
CA HIS A 23 -0.83 2.71 -20.79
C HIS A 23 -2.08 2.15 -21.51
N GLU A 24 -2.79 1.21 -20.89
CA GLU A 24 -4.02 0.63 -21.42
C GLU A 24 -5.12 1.67 -21.63
N SER A 25 -5.11 2.74 -20.83
CA SER A 25 -6.04 3.88 -20.94
C SER A 25 -5.61 4.94 -21.96
N GLY A 26 -4.51 4.71 -22.68
CA GLY A 26 -4.02 5.57 -23.75
C GLY A 26 -3.23 6.80 -23.27
N TYR A 27 -2.71 6.81 -22.04
CA TYR A 27 -1.86 7.88 -21.55
C TYR A 27 -0.40 7.71 -22.01
N GLU A 28 0.25 8.82 -22.34
CA GLU A 28 1.69 8.91 -22.28
C GLU A 28 2.12 8.95 -20.81
N VAL A 29 3.01 8.05 -20.40
CA VAL A 29 3.51 7.99 -19.03
C VAL A 29 4.88 8.67 -18.95
N VAL A 30 4.96 9.79 -18.22
CA VAL A 30 6.21 10.45 -17.87
C VAL A 30 6.61 9.99 -16.47
N PHE A 31 7.56 9.08 -16.38
CA PHE A 31 8.12 8.67 -15.10
C PHE A 31 9.03 9.75 -14.53
N ALA A 32 8.88 10.03 -13.24
CA ALA A 32 9.81 10.87 -12.48
C ALA A 32 10.50 10.00 -11.42
N ASP A 33 11.80 9.87 -11.48
CA ASP A 33 12.58 9.08 -10.52
C ASP A 33 13.90 9.77 -10.21
N VAL A 34 14.56 9.40 -9.12
CA VAL A 34 15.86 9.93 -8.69
C VAL A 34 17.04 9.04 -9.07
N VAL A 35 16.78 7.82 -9.55
CA VAL A 35 17.77 6.81 -9.87
C VAL A 35 18.16 6.91 -11.34
N ASP A 36 19.34 7.45 -11.63
CA ASP A 36 19.87 7.66 -13.00
C ASP A 36 19.78 6.38 -13.84
N LYS A 37 20.23 5.26 -13.30
CA LYS A 37 20.20 3.97 -14.01
C LYS A 37 18.80 3.58 -14.51
N VAL A 38 17.76 3.85 -13.74
CA VAL A 38 16.39 3.53 -14.11
C VAL A 38 15.87 4.51 -15.15
N VAL A 39 16.14 5.81 -14.96
CA VAL A 39 15.76 6.87 -15.91
C VAL A 39 16.41 6.63 -17.28
N ASP A 40 17.72 6.37 -17.29
CA ASP A 40 18.47 6.11 -18.51
C ASP A 40 17.97 4.85 -19.23
N ALA A 41 17.71 3.76 -18.48
CA ALA A 41 17.19 2.52 -19.05
C ALA A 41 15.80 2.73 -19.67
N LEU A 42 14.90 3.46 -19.02
CA LEU A 42 13.57 3.78 -19.57
C LEU A 42 13.66 4.61 -20.85
N ASN A 43 14.58 5.58 -20.91
CA ASN A 43 14.75 6.42 -22.09
C ASN A 43 15.48 5.70 -23.25
N ALA A 44 16.31 4.70 -22.94
CA ALA A 44 17.03 3.92 -23.94
C ALA A 44 16.21 2.74 -24.50
N THR A 45 15.14 2.33 -23.81
CA THR A 45 14.38 1.14 -24.12
C THR A 45 12.95 1.52 -24.56
N PRO A 46 12.51 1.19 -25.79
CA PRO A 46 11.23 1.63 -26.31
C PRO A 46 10.03 0.90 -25.68
N GLN A 47 10.27 -0.22 -25.01
CA GLN A 47 9.23 -1.04 -24.36
C GLN A 47 9.82 -1.90 -23.24
N TYR A 48 9.00 -2.29 -22.28
CA TYR A 48 9.32 -3.33 -21.29
C TYR A 48 8.11 -4.25 -21.09
N LYS A 49 8.34 -5.40 -20.46
CA LYS A 49 7.32 -6.41 -20.24
C LYS A 49 6.86 -6.43 -18.80
N VAL A 50 5.55 -6.65 -18.63
CA VAL A 50 4.94 -6.96 -17.35
C VAL A 50 4.35 -8.37 -17.44
N LYS A 51 4.88 -9.29 -16.64
CA LYS A 51 4.44 -10.66 -16.56
C LYS A 51 3.47 -10.82 -15.40
N GLU A 52 2.22 -11.07 -15.72
CA GLU A 52 1.16 -11.30 -14.75
C GLU A 52 1.02 -12.81 -14.51
N VAL A 53 1.29 -13.25 -13.27
CA VAL A 53 1.24 -14.66 -12.90
C VAL A 53 0.06 -14.92 -11.95
N GLY A 54 -0.83 -15.78 -12.37
CA GLY A 54 -1.91 -16.36 -11.56
C GLY A 54 -1.62 -17.83 -11.29
N VAL A 55 -2.44 -18.47 -10.45
CA VAL A 55 -2.31 -19.92 -10.18
C VAL A 55 -2.51 -20.72 -11.46
N ASP A 56 -3.49 -20.33 -12.28
CA ASP A 56 -3.92 -21.07 -13.47
C ASP A 56 -3.59 -20.37 -14.79
N SER A 57 -2.97 -19.19 -14.76
CA SER A 57 -2.71 -18.42 -15.98
C SER A 57 -1.49 -17.52 -15.85
N LYS A 58 -0.85 -17.31 -16.99
CA LYS A 58 0.26 -16.36 -17.16
C LYS A 58 -0.07 -15.47 -18.34
N ASP A 59 -0.01 -14.16 -18.14
CA ASP A 59 -0.20 -13.16 -19.18
C ASP A 59 1.03 -12.27 -19.28
N GLU A 60 1.29 -11.72 -20.45
CA GLU A 60 2.38 -10.78 -20.68
C GLU A 60 1.81 -9.51 -21.32
N LYS A 61 2.13 -8.37 -20.73
CA LYS A 61 1.80 -7.06 -21.28
C LYS A 61 3.07 -6.36 -21.75
N ILE A 62 2.99 -5.70 -22.89
CA ILE A 62 4.08 -4.87 -23.41
C ILE A 62 3.71 -3.41 -23.16
N ILE A 63 4.54 -2.72 -22.41
CA ILE A 63 4.35 -1.32 -22.06
C ILE A 63 5.22 -0.46 -22.96
N THR A 64 4.58 0.50 -23.62
CA THR A 64 5.18 1.47 -24.55
C THR A 64 4.69 2.88 -24.21
N ASN A 65 5.01 3.88 -25.04
CA ASN A 65 4.54 5.25 -24.91
C ASN A 65 4.86 5.87 -23.54
N TYR A 66 6.11 5.71 -23.13
CA TYR A 66 6.63 6.30 -21.90
C TYR A 66 7.97 6.98 -22.16
N ARG A 67 8.37 7.82 -21.22
CA ARG A 67 9.69 8.41 -21.08
C ARG A 67 9.95 8.72 -19.62
N ALA A 68 11.18 9.08 -19.26
CA ALA A 68 11.54 9.31 -17.87
C ALA A 68 12.33 10.61 -17.71
N ILE A 69 12.16 11.25 -16.56
CA ILE A 69 12.88 12.48 -16.17
C ILE A 69 13.50 12.22 -14.80
N ASN A 70 14.80 12.58 -14.66
CA ASN A 70 15.44 12.58 -13.35
C ASN A 70 14.97 13.80 -12.56
N SER A 71 14.24 13.57 -11.47
CA SER A 71 13.65 14.64 -10.66
C SER A 71 14.68 15.46 -9.86
N ARG A 72 15.92 14.97 -9.72
CA ARG A 72 17.02 15.72 -9.08
C ARG A 72 17.72 16.70 -10.03
N HIS A 73 17.82 16.33 -11.31
CA HIS A 73 18.64 17.05 -12.28
C HIS A 73 17.82 17.91 -13.24
N ASP A 74 16.59 17.51 -13.52
CA ASP A 74 15.74 18.12 -14.53
C ASP A 74 14.40 18.65 -13.95
N GLU A 75 14.46 19.29 -12.78
CA GLU A 75 13.26 19.80 -12.09
C GLU A 75 12.42 20.73 -12.97
N ALA A 76 13.06 21.61 -13.75
CA ALA A 76 12.35 22.54 -14.63
C ALA A 76 11.52 21.83 -15.69
N LYS A 77 12.06 20.78 -16.31
CA LYS A 77 11.30 19.95 -17.28
C LYS A 77 10.14 19.24 -16.60
N LEU A 78 10.37 18.73 -15.38
CA LEU A 78 9.32 18.04 -14.64
C LEU A 78 8.17 18.97 -14.26
N ILE A 79 8.46 20.22 -13.87
CA ILE A 79 7.45 21.26 -13.64
C ILE A 79 6.64 21.51 -14.92
N ASP A 80 7.28 21.58 -16.07
CA ASP A 80 6.59 21.78 -17.36
C ASP A 80 5.67 20.61 -17.69
N GLU A 81 6.12 19.37 -17.45
CA GLU A 81 5.30 18.19 -17.66
C GLU A 81 4.06 18.17 -16.74
N ILE A 82 4.25 18.47 -15.46
CA ILE A 82 3.14 18.52 -14.49
C ILE A 82 2.15 19.61 -14.86
N SER A 83 2.64 20.77 -15.31
CA SER A 83 1.76 21.92 -15.65
C SER A 83 0.79 21.62 -16.78
N THR A 84 1.07 20.62 -17.61
CA THR A 84 0.26 20.24 -18.79
C THR A 84 -0.28 18.80 -18.69
N ALA A 85 -0.01 18.08 -17.61
CA ALA A 85 -0.52 16.73 -17.39
C ALA A 85 -2.03 16.72 -17.07
N ASP A 86 -2.69 15.60 -17.34
CA ASP A 86 -4.07 15.35 -16.90
C ASP A 86 -4.11 14.73 -15.51
N VAL A 87 -3.09 13.93 -15.18
CA VAL A 87 -3.02 13.18 -13.93
C VAL A 87 -1.59 13.20 -13.37
N VAL A 88 -1.47 13.27 -12.06
CA VAL A 88 -0.25 12.93 -11.30
C VAL A 88 -0.54 11.74 -10.41
N THR A 89 0.31 10.72 -10.48
CA THR A 89 0.27 9.56 -9.60
C THR A 89 1.64 9.34 -8.96
N CYS A 90 1.71 8.61 -7.85
CA CYS A 90 2.99 8.25 -7.22
C CYS A 90 2.98 6.87 -6.58
N SER A 91 4.14 6.22 -6.56
CA SER A 91 4.45 4.99 -5.84
C SER A 91 5.90 5.02 -5.37
N VAL A 92 6.22 5.97 -4.50
CA VAL A 92 7.57 6.27 -4.01
C VAL A 92 7.81 5.81 -2.57
N GLY A 93 6.75 5.42 -1.88
CA GLY A 93 6.73 5.15 -0.45
C GLY A 93 6.27 6.36 0.37
N PRO A 94 5.55 6.12 1.49
CA PRO A 94 4.94 7.19 2.29
C PRO A 94 5.90 8.27 2.76
N ASN A 95 7.12 7.88 3.15
CA ASN A 95 8.14 8.80 3.67
C ASN A 95 8.70 9.76 2.60
N ILE A 96 8.49 9.47 1.33
CA ILE A 96 9.01 10.26 0.20
C ILE A 96 8.01 11.30 -0.28
N LEU A 97 6.74 11.22 0.10
CA LEU A 97 5.68 12.15 -0.35
C LEU A 97 6.06 13.62 -0.14
N LYS A 98 6.65 13.95 1.01
CA LYS A 98 7.11 15.32 1.32
C LYS A 98 8.20 15.84 0.37
N PHE A 99 8.98 14.96 -0.26
CA PHE A 99 10.07 15.36 -1.15
C PHE A 99 9.62 15.56 -2.60
N ILE A 100 8.52 14.91 -3.03
CA ILE A 100 7.93 15.14 -4.36
C ILE A 100 6.93 16.30 -4.37
N ALA A 101 6.40 16.68 -3.22
CA ALA A 101 5.40 17.72 -3.10
C ALA A 101 5.84 19.12 -3.63
N PRO A 102 7.09 19.59 -3.40
CA PRO A 102 7.52 20.91 -3.89
C PRO A 102 7.47 21.04 -5.41
N VAL A 103 7.91 20.03 -6.16
CA VAL A 103 7.89 20.07 -7.62
C VAL A 103 6.46 19.98 -8.17
N ILE A 104 5.59 19.21 -7.52
CA ILE A 104 4.16 19.13 -7.87
C ILE A 104 3.49 20.49 -7.62
N ALA A 105 3.76 21.15 -6.51
CA ALA A 105 3.25 22.47 -6.19
C ALA A 105 3.61 23.49 -7.27
N LYS A 106 4.88 23.56 -7.68
CA LYS A 106 5.36 24.43 -8.75
C LYS A 106 4.66 24.14 -10.09
N GLY A 107 4.45 22.86 -10.41
CA GLY A 107 3.73 22.46 -11.63
C GLY A 107 2.26 22.89 -11.62
N ILE A 108 1.58 22.76 -10.48
CA ILE A 108 0.20 23.22 -10.30
C ILE A 108 0.12 24.74 -10.38
N ASP A 109 1.04 25.48 -9.75
CA ASP A 109 1.07 26.94 -9.85
C ASP A 109 1.25 27.42 -11.29
N LYS A 110 2.11 26.75 -12.06
CA LYS A 110 2.37 27.06 -13.47
C LYS A 110 1.20 26.68 -14.41
N ARG A 111 0.26 25.85 -13.95
CA ARG A 111 -0.85 25.34 -14.76
C ARG A 111 -1.76 26.48 -15.23
N SER A 112 -2.06 26.50 -16.54
CA SER A 112 -3.04 27.44 -17.11
C SER A 112 -4.44 27.16 -16.54
N SER A 113 -5.20 28.22 -16.29
CA SER A 113 -6.60 28.17 -15.88
C SER A 113 -7.55 27.59 -16.95
N ASP A 114 -7.11 27.54 -18.20
CA ASP A 114 -7.90 26.96 -19.31
C ASP A 114 -7.86 25.42 -19.31
N LEU A 115 -6.94 24.82 -18.55
CA LEU A 115 -6.84 23.38 -18.42
C LEU A 115 -7.77 22.86 -17.33
N LYS A 116 -8.28 21.64 -17.51
CA LYS A 116 -9.00 20.93 -16.45
C LYS A 116 -8.10 20.79 -15.22
N PRO A 117 -8.67 20.78 -14.02
CA PRO A 117 -7.90 20.51 -12.81
C PRO A 117 -7.09 19.24 -12.92
N LEU A 118 -5.84 19.28 -12.45
CA LEU A 118 -4.96 18.13 -12.37
C LEU A 118 -5.52 17.10 -11.36
N ALA A 119 -5.74 15.88 -11.79
CA ALA A 119 -6.09 14.80 -10.87
C ALA A 119 -4.83 14.28 -10.17
N VAL A 120 -4.80 14.28 -8.84
CA VAL A 120 -3.68 13.76 -8.05
C VAL A 120 -4.14 12.54 -7.26
N ILE A 121 -3.47 11.39 -7.48
CA ILE A 121 -3.81 10.11 -6.86
C ILE A 121 -2.53 9.41 -6.40
N ALA A 122 -2.30 9.35 -5.08
CA ALA A 122 -1.19 8.60 -4.54
C ALA A 122 -1.52 7.10 -4.48
N CYS A 123 -0.65 6.28 -5.07
CA CYS A 123 -0.77 4.81 -5.13
C CYS A 123 0.20 4.18 -4.12
N GLU A 124 -0.05 4.42 -2.85
CA GLU A 124 0.84 4.04 -1.75
C GLU A 124 0.16 3.03 -0.80
N ASN A 125 0.96 2.23 -0.13
CA ASN A 125 0.45 1.34 0.93
C ASN A 125 0.33 2.13 2.26
N MET A 126 -0.50 3.15 2.24
CA MET A 126 -0.75 4.07 3.35
C MET A 126 -2.20 4.57 3.30
N ILE A 127 -2.86 4.59 4.44
CA ILE A 127 -4.19 5.19 4.58
C ILE A 127 -4.07 6.71 4.43
N GLY A 128 -4.90 7.31 3.56
CA GLY A 128 -4.92 8.75 3.35
C GLY A 128 -3.65 9.33 2.69
N ALA A 129 -2.93 8.52 1.90
CA ALA A 129 -1.69 8.94 1.26
C ALA A 129 -1.85 10.18 0.37
N THR A 130 -2.94 10.26 -0.39
CA THR A 130 -3.20 11.43 -1.25
C THR A 130 -3.51 12.68 -0.41
N SER A 131 -4.24 12.53 0.69
CA SER A 131 -4.48 13.65 1.63
C SER A 131 -3.17 14.16 2.24
N ALA A 132 -2.28 13.25 2.67
CA ALA A 132 -0.96 13.64 3.18
C ALA A 132 -0.12 14.35 2.10
N LEU A 133 -0.13 13.84 0.87
CA LEU A 133 0.55 14.50 -0.25
C LEU A 133 -0.03 15.88 -0.52
N ALA A 134 -1.36 16.04 -0.49
CA ALA A 134 -2.03 17.33 -0.69
C ALA A 134 -1.62 18.36 0.37
N GLU A 135 -1.52 17.96 1.64
CA GLU A 135 -1.03 18.85 2.72
C GLU A 135 0.42 19.29 2.46
N HIS A 136 1.30 18.37 2.05
CA HIS A 136 2.67 18.72 1.69
C HIS A 136 2.73 19.64 0.46
N ILE A 137 1.90 19.42 -0.56
CA ILE A 137 1.83 20.29 -1.74
C ILE A 137 1.42 21.70 -1.33
N LYS A 138 0.31 21.84 -0.60
CA LYS A 138 -0.21 23.13 -0.13
C LYS A 138 0.80 23.88 0.73
N ALA A 139 1.53 23.19 1.59
CA ALA A 139 2.58 23.77 2.42
C ALA A 139 3.77 24.36 1.62
N ASN A 140 3.92 23.98 0.36
CA ASN A 140 4.94 24.46 -0.56
C ASN A 140 4.42 25.49 -1.59
N MET A 141 3.16 25.95 -1.45
CA MET A 141 2.56 26.94 -2.35
C MET A 141 2.63 28.34 -1.73
N ALA A 142 2.75 29.34 -2.60
CA ALA A 142 2.58 30.73 -2.18
C ALA A 142 1.10 31.04 -1.86
N PRO A 143 0.81 32.07 -1.04
CA PRO A 143 -0.58 32.41 -0.66
C PRO A 143 -1.50 32.59 -1.86
N GLU A 144 -1.04 33.24 -2.92
CA GLU A 144 -1.81 33.47 -4.16
C GLU A 144 -2.16 32.16 -4.89
N GLY A 145 -1.25 31.17 -4.85
CA GLY A 145 -1.47 29.82 -5.40
C GLY A 145 -2.52 29.05 -4.59
N LEU A 146 -2.54 29.23 -3.28
CA LEU A 146 -3.49 28.56 -2.39
C LEU A 146 -4.94 29.02 -2.60
N GLU A 147 -5.17 30.30 -2.87
CA GLU A 147 -6.52 30.84 -3.11
C GLU A 147 -7.23 30.13 -4.26
N ASN A 148 -6.52 29.86 -5.37
CA ASN A 148 -7.06 29.26 -6.58
C ASN A 148 -6.68 27.78 -6.74
N HIS A 149 -6.11 27.18 -5.72
CA HIS A 149 -5.61 25.81 -5.78
C HIS A 149 -6.68 24.78 -6.16
N HIS A 150 -7.90 24.93 -5.62
CA HIS A 150 -9.04 24.06 -5.90
C HIS A 150 -9.53 24.09 -7.34
N GLU A 151 -9.18 25.13 -8.10
CA GLU A 151 -9.49 25.26 -9.55
C GLU A 151 -8.43 24.54 -10.41
N LYS A 152 -7.24 24.30 -9.86
CA LYS A 152 -6.10 23.75 -10.58
C LYS A 152 -5.80 22.29 -10.27
N ALA A 153 -6.24 21.76 -9.12
CA ALA A 153 -5.99 20.39 -8.71
C ALA A 153 -7.10 19.78 -7.87
N ALA A 154 -7.33 18.48 -8.05
CA ALA A 154 -8.24 17.67 -7.25
C ALA A 154 -7.50 16.42 -6.74
N TYR A 155 -7.78 16.02 -5.50
CA TYR A 155 -7.06 14.98 -4.77
C TYR A 155 -8.00 13.85 -4.37
N GLY A 156 -7.77 12.64 -4.90
CA GLY A 156 -8.54 11.45 -4.53
C GLY A 156 -7.68 10.44 -3.80
N ASN A 157 -8.08 10.06 -2.57
CA ASN A 157 -7.43 8.97 -1.87
C ASN A 157 -7.68 7.65 -2.62
N SER A 158 -6.75 6.72 -2.48
CA SER A 158 -6.85 5.41 -3.11
C SER A 158 -6.46 4.27 -2.17
N ALA A 159 -7.02 3.09 -2.46
CA ALA A 159 -6.56 1.82 -1.92
C ALA A 159 -6.06 0.97 -3.09
N ILE A 160 -4.81 0.53 -3.00
CA ILE A 160 -4.20 -0.35 -4.00
C ILE A 160 -3.93 -1.72 -3.38
N ASP A 161 -4.16 -2.76 -4.16
CA ASP A 161 -3.88 -4.14 -3.77
C ASP A 161 -3.37 -4.93 -4.98
N ARG A 162 -2.10 -5.26 -4.95
CA ARG A 162 -1.43 -6.17 -5.89
C ARG A 162 -0.14 -6.66 -5.26
N ILE A 163 0.09 -7.96 -5.24
CA ILE A 163 1.34 -8.52 -4.74
C ILE A 163 2.41 -8.38 -5.83
N VAL A 164 3.46 -7.64 -5.50
CA VAL A 164 4.65 -7.44 -6.33
C VAL A 164 5.85 -8.00 -5.56
N PRO A 165 6.31 -9.22 -5.89
CA PRO A 165 7.42 -9.85 -5.20
C PRO A 165 8.76 -9.20 -5.53
N ALA A 166 9.83 -9.66 -4.89
CA ALA A 166 11.18 -9.31 -5.29
C ALA A 166 11.42 -9.73 -6.75
N GLN A 167 12.07 -8.87 -7.52
CA GLN A 167 12.35 -9.11 -8.94
C GLN A 167 13.72 -9.77 -9.13
N ASP A 168 13.87 -10.53 -10.23
CA ASP A 168 15.19 -10.98 -10.68
C ASP A 168 16.09 -9.75 -10.91
N PRO A 169 17.28 -9.69 -10.31
CA PRO A 169 18.22 -8.58 -10.53
C PRO A 169 18.62 -8.39 -12.01
N ASN A 170 18.48 -9.42 -12.82
CA ASN A 170 18.80 -9.41 -14.26
C ASN A 170 17.59 -9.10 -15.15
N ALA A 171 16.40 -8.89 -14.59
CA ALA A 171 15.17 -8.61 -15.35
C ALA A 171 15.18 -7.25 -16.07
N GLY A 172 16.13 -6.37 -15.75
CA GLY A 172 16.17 -5.01 -16.29
C GLY A 172 14.93 -4.20 -15.89
N LEU A 173 14.15 -3.74 -16.89
CA LEU A 173 12.90 -3.00 -16.67
C LEU A 173 11.69 -3.91 -16.50
N ASP A 174 11.78 -5.18 -16.88
CA ASP A 174 10.68 -6.11 -16.81
C ASP A 174 10.25 -6.34 -15.36
N VAL A 175 8.94 -6.56 -15.16
CA VAL A 175 8.35 -6.78 -13.83
C VAL A 175 7.48 -8.03 -13.87
N THR A 176 7.67 -8.91 -12.89
CA THR A 176 6.77 -10.05 -12.64
C THR A 176 5.94 -9.77 -11.41
N LEU A 177 4.63 -9.95 -11.49
CA LEU A 177 3.70 -9.70 -10.40
C LEU A 177 2.46 -10.60 -10.50
N GLU A 178 1.62 -10.59 -9.47
CA GLU A 178 0.40 -11.36 -9.52
C GLU A 178 -0.60 -10.80 -10.54
N LYS A 179 -1.44 -11.68 -11.09
CA LYS A 179 -2.50 -11.29 -12.05
C LYS A 179 -3.60 -10.47 -11.38
N PHE A 180 -3.97 -10.80 -10.15
CA PHE A 180 -4.98 -10.05 -9.40
C PHE A 180 -4.54 -8.63 -9.11
N TYR A 181 -5.49 -7.71 -9.16
CA TYR A 181 -5.31 -6.34 -8.68
C TYR A 181 -6.63 -5.80 -8.12
N GLU A 182 -6.53 -4.81 -7.27
CA GLU A 182 -7.62 -3.92 -6.90
C GLU A 182 -7.05 -2.49 -6.81
N TRP A 183 -7.70 -1.55 -7.50
CA TRP A 183 -7.38 -0.14 -7.43
C TRP A 183 -8.68 0.63 -7.24
N VAL A 184 -8.93 1.05 -6.01
CA VAL A 184 -10.14 1.78 -5.63
C VAL A 184 -9.76 3.23 -5.34
N VAL A 185 -10.51 4.18 -5.89
CA VAL A 185 -10.23 5.60 -5.74
C VAL A 185 -11.51 6.32 -5.30
N GLU A 186 -11.34 7.26 -4.37
CA GLU A 186 -12.40 8.14 -3.91
C GLU A 186 -12.91 9.03 -5.05
N SER A 187 -14.22 8.99 -5.28
CA SER A 187 -14.85 9.71 -6.40
C SER A 187 -15.21 11.15 -6.09
N LYS A 188 -15.60 11.46 -4.84
CA LYS A 188 -16.14 12.76 -4.43
C LYS A 188 -15.30 13.98 -4.84
N PRO A 189 -13.95 13.96 -4.78
CA PRO A 189 -13.14 15.09 -5.23
C PRO A 189 -13.29 15.41 -6.72
N PHE A 190 -13.69 14.42 -7.53
CA PHE A 190 -13.80 14.52 -8.98
C PHE A 190 -15.25 14.66 -9.46
N ASP A 191 -16.24 14.53 -8.56
CA ASP A 191 -17.66 14.61 -8.88
C ASP A 191 -18.28 15.98 -8.53
N LYS A 192 -17.51 16.90 -7.99
CA LYS A 192 -18.01 18.22 -7.60
C LYS A 192 -18.54 18.94 -8.83
N ASN A 193 -19.84 18.85 -9.02
CA ASN A 193 -20.58 19.90 -9.73
C ASN A 193 -20.35 21.17 -8.91
N SER A 194 -19.51 22.06 -9.41
CA SER A 194 -19.21 23.32 -8.73
C SER A 194 -20.48 24.12 -8.58
N ASP A 195 -20.99 24.27 -7.37
CA ASP A 195 -21.85 25.39 -6.98
C ASP A 195 -21.08 26.72 -7.04
N VAL A 196 -19.82 26.68 -7.45
CA VAL A 196 -18.93 27.83 -7.61
C VAL A 196 -18.94 28.21 -9.08
N LYS A 197 -19.10 29.50 -9.35
CA LYS A 197 -19.16 30.18 -10.66
C LYS A 197 -17.92 30.00 -11.56
N THR A 198 -17.21 28.89 -11.47
CA THR A 198 -16.02 28.57 -12.26
C THR A 198 -16.37 27.60 -13.38
N SER A 199 -15.97 27.95 -14.58
CA SER A 199 -16.28 27.26 -15.84
C SER A 199 -15.54 25.91 -16.01
N THR A 200 -14.68 25.49 -15.08
CA THR A 200 -13.86 24.28 -15.17
C THR A 200 -14.47 23.14 -14.35
N LYS A 201 -15.09 22.22 -15.08
CA LYS A 201 -15.64 20.99 -14.51
C LYS A 201 -14.52 20.03 -14.15
N VAL A 202 -14.41 19.66 -12.87
CA VAL A 202 -13.56 18.55 -12.43
C VAL A 202 -14.19 17.27 -12.95
N GLU A 203 -13.41 16.41 -13.61
CA GLU A 203 -13.88 15.13 -14.14
C GLU A 203 -13.00 14.01 -13.62
N ARG A 204 -13.60 12.86 -13.37
CA ARG A 204 -12.85 11.63 -13.07
C ARG A 204 -11.92 11.32 -14.24
N PRO A 205 -10.60 11.10 -14.01
CA PRO A 205 -9.73 10.66 -15.09
C PRO A 205 -10.20 9.29 -15.61
N SER A 206 -10.23 9.16 -16.95
CA SER A 206 -10.61 7.90 -17.60
C SER A 206 -9.42 6.94 -17.55
N ILE A 207 -9.30 6.20 -16.46
CA ILE A 207 -8.27 5.19 -16.25
C ILE A 207 -8.95 3.84 -16.04
N GLU A 208 -8.69 2.90 -16.94
CA GLU A 208 -9.16 1.53 -16.79
C GLU A 208 -8.56 0.90 -15.54
N GLY A 209 -9.30 -0.02 -14.94
CA GLY A 209 -8.88 -0.69 -13.72
C GLY A 209 -9.17 0.06 -12.42
N ILE A 210 -9.54 1.35 -12.47
CA ILE A 210 -9.98 2.07 -11.28
C ILE A 210 -11.45 1.75 -10.97
N LYS A 211 -11.70 1.31 -9.75
CA LYS A 211 -13.04 1.27 -9.15
C LYS A 211 -13.27 2.58 -8.39
N TRP A 212 -14.22 3.38 -8.83
CA TRP A 212 -14.60 4.60 -8.15
C TRP A 212 -15.59 4.33 -7.01
N THR A 213 -15.40 4.97 -5.86
CA THR A 213 -16.28 4.84 -4.70
C THR A 213 -16.48 6.17 -3.98
N GLU A 214 -17.65 6.37 -3.41
CA GLU A 214 -17.91 7.52 -2.53
C GLU A 214 -17.36 7.31 -1.11
N ASN A 215 -17.20 6.06 -0.69
CA ASN A 215 -16.66 5.67 0.60
C ASN A 215 -15.53 4.66 0.43
N LEU A 216 -14.31 5.10 0.67
CA LEU A 216 -13.11 4.30 0.51
C LEU A 216 -12.77 3.44 1.75
N GLU A 217 -13.27 3.82 2.93
CA GLU A 217 -12.92 3.20 4.21
C GLU A 217 -13.14 1.67 4.23
N PRO A 218 -14.30 1.12 3.77
CA PRO A 218 -14.50 -0.32 3.75
C PRO A 218 -13.46 -1.08 2.92
N PHE A 219 -12.99 -0.51 1.82
CA PHE A 219 -11.98 -1.13 0.96
C PHE A 219 -10.60 -1.12 1.59
N ILE A 220 -10.23 -0.01 2.26
CA ILE A 220 -8.97 0.10 2.99
C ILE A 220 -8.92 -0.91 4.13
N GLU A 221 -9.94 -0.96 4.97
CA GLU A 221 -9.99 -1.88 6.11
C GLU A 221 -10.10 -3.34 5.65
N ARG A 222 -10.92 -3.65 4.65
CA ARG A 222 -10.99 -5.00 4.09
C ARG A 222 -9.63 -5.48 3.57
N LYS A 223 -8.91 -4.63 2.85
CA LYS A 223 -7.55 -4.95 2.40
C LYS A 223 -6.61 -5.13 3.59
N LEU A 224 -6.57 -4.18 4.52
CA LEU A 224 -5.65 -4.21 5.67
C LEU A 224 -5.90 -5.45 6.53
N PHE A 225 -7.16 -5.72 6.84
CA PHE A 225 -7.55 -6.77 7.79
C PHE A 225 -7.72 -8.15 7.14
N THR A 226 -7.78 -8.26 5.82
CA THR A 226 -7.80 -9.56 5.15
C THR A 226 -6.49 -9.86 4.45
N VAL A 227 -6.09 -9.04 3.47
CA VAL A 227 -4.88 -9.28 2.66
C VAL A 227 -3.63 -9.13 3.52
N ASN A 228 -3.46 -7.98 4.16
CA ASN A 228 -2.24 -7.70 4.90
C ASN A 228 -2.14 -8.56 6.17
N THR A 229 -3.26 -8.88 6.83
CA THR A 229 -3.31 -9.78 7.98
C THR A 229 -2.92 -11.20 7.58
N SER A 230 -3.55 -11.77 6.54
CA SER A 230 -3.23 -13.13 6.09
C SER A 230 -1.77 -13.28 5.67
N HIS A 231 -1.27 -12.34 4.89
CA HIS A 231 0.09 -12.35 4.38
C HIS A 231 1.13 -12.29 5.51
N ALA A 232 0.93 -11.37 6.47
CA ALA A 232 1.81 -11.24 7.63
C ALA A 232 1.69 -12.44 8.58
N THR A 233 0.49 -12.99 8.79
CA THR A 233 0.30 -14.21 9.59
C THR A 233 1.08 -15.37 8.99
N ALA A 234 0.95 -15.60 7.68
CA ALA A 234 1.71 -16.64 6.99
C ALA A 234 3.23 -16.44 7.11
N ALA A 235 3.69 -15.17 7.02
CA ALA A 235 5.11 -14.84 7.16
C ALA A 235 5.63 -15.12 8.56
N TYR A 236 4.93 -14.68 9.61
CA TYR A 236 5.42 -14.85 10.98
C TYR A 236 5.35 -16.30 11.47
N TYR A 237 4.27 -17.03 11.18
CA TYR A 237 4.24 -18.46 11.44
C TYR A 237 5.26 -19.21 10.59
N GLY A 238 5.42 -18.84 9.32
CA GLY A 238 6.43 -19.42 8.43
C GLY A 238 7.85 -19.23 8.94
N TYR A 239 8.21 -17.99 9.33
CA TYR A 239 9.51 -17.69 9.91
C TYR A 239 9.80 -18.53 11.16
N ASN A 240 8.86 -18.60 12.09
CA ASN A 240 9.00 -19.38 13.34
C ASN A 240 9.05 -20.89 13.10
N ARG A 241 8.68 -21.37 11.91
CA ARG A 241 8.80 -22.78 11.47
C ARG A 241 9.82 -22.97 10.35
N HIS A 242 10.75 -22.03 10.18
CA HIS A 242 11.87 -22.10 9.24
C HIS A 242 11.44 -22.31 7.77
N LYS A 243 10.28 -21.78 7.38
CA LYS A 243 9.84 -21.72 5.98
C LYS A 243 10.59 -20.59 5.27
N THR A 244 10.81 -20.74 3.98
CA THR A 244 11.55 -19.75 3.17
C THR A 244 10.64 -18.80 2.42
N THR A 245 9.50 -19.31 1.92
CA THR A 245 8.54 -18.53 1.13
C THR A 245 7.12 -18.63 1.70
N ILE A 246 6.28 -17.68 1.33
CA ILE A 246 4.88 -17.66 1.76
C ILE A 246 4.11 -18.87 1.23
N ASP A 247 4.34 -19.29 -0.01
CA ASP A 247 3.67 -20.46 -0.57
C ASP A 247 4.13 -21.76 0.14
N ASP A 248 5.40 -21.85 0.54
CA ASP A 248 5.89 -22.97 1.36
C ASP A 248 5.22 -22.97 2.74
N ALA A 249 5.11 -21.80 3.38
CA ALA A 249 4.37 -21.67 4.63
C ALA A 249 2.90 -22.09 4.47
N MET A 250 2.25 -21.69 3.38
CA MET A 250 0.84 -22.01 3.11
C MET A 250 0.58 -23.46 2.70
N ARG A 251 1.60 -24.24 2.33
CA ARG A 251 1.50 -25.72 2.15
C ARG A 251 1.48 -26.45 3.49
N ASP A 252 2.00 -25.87 4.56
CA ASP A 252 1.90 -26.40 5.90
C ASP A 252 0.47 -26.23 6.42
N GLU A 253 -0.22 -27.36 6.62
CA GLU A 253 -1.65 -27.34 6.99
C GLU A 253 -1.91 -26.61 8.32
N ALA A 254 -0.98 -26.71 9.28
CA ALA A 254 -1.13 -26.03 10.55
C ALA A 254 -0.97 -24.51 10.41
N ILE A 255 -0.01 -24.03 9.61
CA ILE A 255 0.12 -22.60 9.31
C ILE A 255 -1.10 -22.11 8.54
N ARG A 256 -1.54 -22.86 7.53
CA ARG A 256 -2.73 -22.52 6.75
C ARG A 256 -3.99 -22.40 7.62
N ALA A 257 -4.13 -23.27 8.62
CA ALA A 257 -5.24 -23.21 9.57
C ALA A 257 -5.20 -21.94 10.42
N GLU A 258 -4.03 -21.54 10.93
CA GLU A 258 -3.85 -20.29 11.68
C GLU A 258 -4.15 -19.04 10.83
N VAL A 259 -3.70 -19.02 9.59
CA VAL A 259 -4.02 -17.93 8.65
C VAL A 259 -5.51 -17.83 8.41
N LYS A 260 -6.20 -18.97 8.16
CA LYS A 260 -7.65 -19.01 7.97
C LYS A 260 -8.40 -18.55 9.23
N ALA A 261 -7.95 -18.95 10.40
CA ALA A 261 -8.55 -18.54 11.67
C ALA A 261 -8.43 -17.02 11.89
N ALA A 262 -7.25 -16.45 11.66
CA ALA A 262 -7.01 -15.01 11.80
C ALA A 262 -7.91 -14.19 10.85
N VAL A 263 -8.00 -14.57 9.56
CA VAL A 263 -8.86 -13.84 8.62
C VAL A 263 -10.35 -14.13 8.82
N THR A 264 -10.72 -15.19 9.51
CA THR A 264 -12.11 -15.43 9.93
C THR A 264 -12.51 -14.45 11.05
N GLU A 265 -11.62 -14.20 12.01
CA GLU A 265 -11.85 -13.17 13.02
C GLU A 265 -11.97 -11.78 12.40
N THR A 266 -11.05 -11.39 11.50
CA THR A 266 -11.14 -10.09 10.83
C THR A 266 -12.37 -9.99 9.90
N ALA A 267 -12.81 -11.08 9.29
CA ALA A 267 -14.03 -11.11 8.48
C ALA A 267 -15.28 -10.79 9.32
N ALA A 268 -15.36 -11.32 10.54
CA ALA A 268 -16.45 -11.00 11.46
C ALA A 268 -16.50 -9.50 11.78
N LEU A 269 -15.33 -8.85 11.94
CA LEU A 269 -15.25 -7.41 12.15
C LEU A 269 -15.72 -6.63 10.92
N ILE A 270 -15.26 -6.97 9.73
CA ILE A 270 -15.61 -6.29 8.47
C ILE A 270 -17.10 -6.36 8.21
N VAL A 271 -17.71 -7.53 8.40
CA VAL A 271 -19.17 -7.72 8.29
C VAL A 271 -19.92 -6.84 9.30
N ALA A 272 -19.51 -6.87 10.56
CA ALA A 272 -20.17 -6.11 11.63
C ALA A 272 -20.05 -4.58 11.45
N LYS A 273 -18.94 -4.11 10.89
CA LYS A 273 -18.61 -2.68 10.81
C LYS A 273 -19.14 -2.04 9.53
N HIS A 274 -19.04 -2.72 8.40
CA HIS A 274 -19.27 -2.12 7.08
C HIS A 274 -20.54 -2.61 6.38
N GLY A 275 -21.29 -3.52 6.99
CA GLY A 275 -22.50 -4.06 6.38
C GLY A 275 -22.27 -4.88 5.12
N ILE A 276 -21.03 -5.34 4.89
CA ILE A 276 -20.71 -6.31 3.83
C ILE A 276 -21.35 -7.65 4.21
N SER A 277 -21.95 -8.36 3.24
CA SER A 277 -22.55 -9.64 3.54
C SER A 277 -21.50 -10.69 3.94
N GLN A 278 -21.89 -11.63 4.80
CA GLN A 278 -21.00 -12.73 5.19
C GLN A 278 -20.53 -13.53 3.97
N GLU A 279 -21.43 -13.78 3.02
CA GLU A 279 -21.13 -14.51 1.79
C GLU A 279 -20.06 -13.79 0.94
N GLU A 280 -20.21 -12.47 0.74
CA GLU A 280 -19.24 -11.66 0.01
C GLU A 280 -17.85 -11.68 0.70
N GLN A 281 -17.84 -11.53 2.02
CA GLN A 281 -16.60 -11.53 2.79
C GLN A 281 -15.92 -12.90 2.82
N ASP A 282 -16.68 -13.99 2.88
CA ASP A 282 -16.16 -15.35 2.82
C ASP A 282 -15.56 -15.67 1.44
N ALA A 283 -16.22 -15.26 0.37
CA ALA A 283 -15.68 -15.38 -0.99
C ALA A 283 -14.37 -14.57 -1.15
N TYR A 284 -14.33 -13.37 -0.60
CA TYR A 284 -13.12 -12.54 -0.60
C TYR A 284 -11.99 -13.20 0.19
N LYS A 285 -12.26 -13.73 1.37
CA LYS A 285 -11.30 -14.46 2.21
C LYS A 285 -10.66 -15.64 1.47
N GLU A 286 -11.47 -16.52 0.86
CA GLU A 286 -10.95 -17.67 0.10
C GLU A 286 -10.11 -17.22 -1.09
N LYS A 287 -10.51 -16.16 -1.79
CA LYS A 287 -9.71 -15.56 -2.86
C LYS A 287 -8.34 -15.11 -2.37
N ILE A 288 -8.28 -14.44 -1.21
CA ILE A 288 -7.02 -13.96 -0.63
C ILE A 288 -6.13 -15.14 -0.23
N ILE A 289 -6.66 -16.17 0.41
CA ILE A 289 -5.90 -17.39 0.76
C ILE A 289 -5.26 -18.02 -0.49
N ASN A 290 -6.01 -18.10 -1.58
CA ASN A 290 -5.48 -18.64 -2.84
C ASN A 290 -4.38 -17.74 -3.44
N ARG A 291 -4.53 -16.41 -3.37
CA ARG A 291 -3.52 -15.44 -3.86
C ARG A 291 -2.19 -15.59 -3.15
N ILE A 292 -2.18 -15.57 -1.81
CA ILE A 292 -0.94 -15.68 -1.03
C ILE A 292 -0.30 -17.06 -1.13
N SER A 293 -1.04 -18.08 -1.53
CA SER A 293 -0.55 -19.43 -1.78
C SER A 293 0.06 -19.61 -3.19
N ASN A 294 0.12 -18.56 -4.00
CA ASN A 294 0.60 -18.64 -5.38
C ASN A 294 2.12 -18.90 -5.44
N PRO A 295 2.56 -20.11 -5.91
CA PRO A 295 3.98 -20.47 -5.91
C PRO A 295 4.82 -19.67 -6.90
N TYR A 296 4.20 -19.03 -7.89
CA TYR A 296 4.89 -18.24 -8.91
C TYR A 296 5.35 -16.88 -8.42
N LEU A 297 4.88 -16.45 -7.24
CA LEU A 297 5.31 -15.19 -6.63
C LEU A 297 6.62 -15.36 -5.85
N ALA A 298 6.90 -16.56 -5.32
CA ALA A 298 8.11 -16.90 -4.57
C ALA A 298 8.50 -15.83 -3.50
N ASP A 299 7.50 -15.32 -2.79
CA ASP A 299 7.67 -14.21 -1.86
C ASP A 299 8.30 -14.67 -0.54
N ALA A 300 9.46 -14.11 -0.17
CA ALA A 300 10.21 -14.54 1.01
C ALA A 300 9.48 -14.18 2.31
N VAL A 301 9.44 -15.10 3.28
CA VAL A 301 8.81 -14.86 4.60
C VAL A 301 9.45 -13.69 5.34
N GLU A 302 10.78 -13.53 5.27
CA GLU A 302 11.50 -12.42 5.89
C GLU A 302 11.14 -11.08 5.27
N ARG A 303 11.00 -11.02 3.95
CA ARG A 303 10.57 -9.80 3.25
C ARG A 303 9.16 -9.38 3.65
N VAL A 304 8.23 -10.33 3.72
CA VAL A 304 6.85 -10.06 4.12
C VAL A 304 6.74 -9.75 5.61
N GLY A 305 7.55 -10.42 6.44
CA GLY A 305 7.59 -10.22 7.90
C GLY A 305 8.25 -8.90 8.35
N ARG A 306 9.05 -8.27 7.48
CA ARG A 306 9.80 -7.04 7.82
C ARG A 306 8.94 -5.97 8.48
N ALA A 307 9.59 -5.10 9.27
CA ALA A 307 8.97 -3.99 9.99
C ALA A 307 7.91 -4.46 11.01
N PRO A 308 8.28 -5.33 11.98
CA PRO A 308 7.34 -5.88 12.96
C PRO A 308 6.79 -4.83 13.92
N LEU A 309 7.57 -3.81 14.31
CA LEU A 309 7.10 -2.73 15.18
C LEU A 309 5.91 -2.00 14.57
N ARG A 310 6.03 -1.61 13.30
CA ARG A 310 4.91 -0.98 12.59
C ARG A 310 3.69 -1.92 12.53
N LYS A 311 3.88 -3.20 12.19
CA LYS A 311 2.79 -4.17 12.00
C LYS A 311 2.08 -4.55 13.29
N LEU A 312 2.72 -4.39 14.45
CA LEU A 312 2.15 -4.59 15.77
C LEU A 312 1.47 -3.33 16.33
N GLY A 313 1.49 -2.21 15.61
CA GLY A 313 0.92 -0.94 16.04
C GLY A 313 -0.61 -0.97 16.21
N ARG A 314 -1.14 0.01 16.96
CA ARG A 314 -2.56 0.11 17.37
C ARG A 314 -3.57 0.10 16.23
N LYS A 315 -3.22 0.65 15.07
CA LYS A 315 -4.10 0.77 13.89
C LYS A 315 -3.77 -0.24 12.79
N GLU A 316 -2.87 -1.14 13.08
CA GLU A 316 -2.33 -2.10 12.10
C GLU A 316 -3.06 -3.45 12.19
N ARG A 317 -2.65 -4.37 11.33
CA ARG A 317 -3.32 -5.60 10.90
C ARG A 317 -3.59 -6.68 11.96
N PHE A 318 -2.98 -6.59 13.14
CA PHE A 318 -3.23 -7.53 14.26
C PHE A 318 -3.92 -6.84 15.41
N ILE A 319 -3.29 -5.85 16.01
CA ILE A 319 -3.81 -5.14 17.19
C ILE A 319 -5.03 -4.29 16.85
N GLY A 320 -5.05 -3.68 15.65
CA GLY A 320 -6.19 -2.87 15.21
C GLY A 320 -7.50 -3.65 15.24
N PRO A 321 -7.63 -4.70 14.41
CA PRO A 321 -8.86 -5.50 14.38
C PRO A 321 -9.12 -6.25 15.70
N ALA A 322 -8.07 -6.76 16.39
CA ALA A 322 -8.25 -7.45 17.67
C ALA A 322 -8.87 -6.53 18.73
N ALA A 323 -8.43 -5.28 18.82
CA ALA A 323 -9.01 -4.33 19.77
C ALA A 323 -10.49 -4.03 19.47
N GLU A 324 -10.83 -3.83 18.20
CA GLU A 324 -12.23 -3.60 17.81
C GLU A 324 -13.14 -4.83 18.02
N LEU A 325 -12.59 -6.03 17.81
CA LEU A 325 -13.29 -7.28 18.09
C LEU A 325 -13.51 -7.48 19.59
N GLU A 326 -12.50 -7.22 20.41
CA GLU A 326 -12.62 -7.32 21.87
C GLU A 326 -13.66 -6.37 22.44
N GLU A 327 -13.74 -5.15 21.91
CA GLU A 327 -14.80 -4.19 22.28
C GLU A 327 -16.22 -4.71 21.99
N ARG A 328 -16.34 -5.54 20.95
CA ARG A 328 -17.60 -6.17 20.53
C ARG A 328 -17.87 -7.53 21.19
N GLY A 329 -16.96 -8.01 22.02
CA GLY A 329 -17.06 -9.33 22.66
C GLY A 329 -16.90 -10.49 21.68
N LEU A 330 -16.20 -10.26 20.56
CA LEU A 330 -15.90 -11.28 19.54
C LEU A 330 -14.53 -11.90 19.75
N SER A 331 -14.26 -13.07 19.14
CA SER A 331 -13.00 -13.79 19.28
C SER A 331 -11.81 -12.99 18.74
N THR A 332 -10.70 -13.06 19.47
CA THR A 332 -9.38 -12.47 19.11
C THR A 332 -8.25 -13.47 19.20
N THR A 333 -8.57 -14.74 19.42
CA THR A 333 -7.56 -15.80 19.74
C THR A 333 -6.56 -16.00 18.62
N ALA A 334 -7.02 -16.06 17.37
CA ALA A 334 -6.15 -16.27 16.22
C ALA A 334 -5.28 -15.04 15.91
N LEU A 335 -5.83 -13.84 16.04
CA LEU A 335 -5.08 -12.59 15.87
C LEU A 335 -4.02 -12.42 16.95
N LEU A 336 -4.30 -12.81 18.19
CA LEU A 336 -3.33 -12.80 19.28
C LEU A 336 -2.22 -13.85 19.05
N GLY A 337 -2.56 -15.02 18.50
CA GLY A 337 -1.57 -16.02 18.08
C GLY A 337 -0.64 -15.50 16.98
N ALA A 338 -1.21 -14.80 15.99
CA ALA A 338 -0.42 -14.15 14.93
C ALA A 338 0.48 -13.02 15.49
N ALA A 339 -0.04 -12.22 16.43
CA ALA A 339 0.74 -11.20 17.12
C ALA A 339 1.88 -11.82 17.95
N GLU A 340 1.66 -12.96 18.63
CA GLU A 340 2.70 -13.72 19.32
C GLU A 340 3.84 -14.06 18.37
N MET A 341 3.53 -14.61 17.21
CA MET A 341 4.55 -14.95 16.19
C MET A 341 5.27 -13.70 15.66
N ALA A 342 4.59 -12.56 15.58
CA ALA A 342 5.20 -11.29 15.22
C ALA A 342 6.15 -10.76 16.29
N PHE A 343 5.81 -10.88 17.58
CA PHE A 343 6.72 -10.55 18.69
C PHE A 343 7.97 -11.45 18.72
N ARG A 344 7.90 -12.67 18.19
CA ARG A 344 9.05 -13.59 18.06
C ARG A 344 9.93 -13.27 16.84
N PHE A 345 9.52 -12.39 15.94
CA PHE A 345 10.28 -11.99 14.75
C PHE A 345 11.34 -10.96 15.12
N GLN A 346 12.44 -11.44 15.69
CA GLN A 346 13.51 -10.64 16.30
C GLN A 346 14.86 -10.92 15.65
N ASN A 347 15.73 -9.90 15.60
CA ASN A 347 17.11 -9.99 15.10
C ASN A 347 17.24 -10.54 13.68
N VAL A 348 16.26 -10.26 12.81
CA VAL A 348 16.29 -10.69 11.42
C VAL A 348 17.30 -9.83 10.65
N GLU A 349 18.13 -10.48 9.86
CA GLU A 349 19.15 -9.80 9.06
C GLU A 349 18.48 -8.83 8.06
N GLY A 350 18.99 -7.61 7.98
CA GLY A 350 18.46 -6.57 7.09
C GLY A 350 17.18 -5.88 7.56
N ASP A 351 16.66 -6.22 8.75
CA ASP A 351 15.47 -5.58 9.34
C ASP A 351 15.80 -4.90 10.68
N ASP A 352 15.98 -3.59 10.66
CA ASP A 352 16.33 -2.81 11.84
C ASP A 352 15.20 -2.77 12.88
N GLU A 353 13.92 -2.77 12.45
CA GLU A 353 12.80 -2.83 13.40
C GLU A 353 12.75 -4.15 14.17
N SER A 354 13.15 -5.27 13.56
CA SER A 354 13.22 -6.56 14.28
C SER A 354 14.33 -6.59 15.34
N LYS A 355 15.43 -5.87 15.11
CA LYS A 355 16.51 -5.69 16.09
C LYS A 355 16.08 -4.76 17.22
N GLU A 356 15.39 -3.67 16.88
CA GLU A 356 14.79 -2.75 17.86
C GLU A 356 13.74 -3.47 18.72
N LEU A 357 12.88 -4.29 18.10
CA LEU A 357 11.92 -5.12 18.82
C LEU A 357 12.60 -6.05 19.81
N ALA A 358 13.70 -6.72 19.43
CA ALA A 358 14.47 -7.58 20.31
C ALA A 358 15.00 -6.81 21.53
N THR A 359 15.51 -5.59 21.34
CA THR A 359 15.97 -4.70 22.40
C THR A 359 14.83 -4.31 23.34
N ILE A 360 13.69 -3.88 22.78
CA ILE A 360 12.51 -3.51 23.57
C ILE A 360 12.02 -4.72 24.40
N MET A 361 11.93 -5.89 23.79
CA MET A 361 11.49 -7.13 24.45
C MET A 361 12.41 -7.54 25.61
N LYS A 362 13.71 -7.34 25.46
CA LYS A 362 14.72 -7.69 26.47
C LYS A 362 14.75 -6.71 27.64
N ASP A 363 14.67 -5.42 27.36
CA ASP A 363 15.01 -4.36 28.31
C ASP A 363 13.79 -3.80 29.07
N ASN A 364 12.59 -4.28 28.79
CA ASN A 364 11.35 -3.74 29.38
C ASN A 364 10.45 -4.82 29.96
N SER A 365 9.60 -4.43 30.91
CA SER A 365 8.49 -5.26 31.38
C SER A 365 7.49 -5.56 30.25
N ALA A 366 6.71 -6.62 30.36
CA ALA A 366 5.70 -6.94 29.36
C ALA A 366 4.68 -5.80 29.19
N GLU A 367 4.31 -5.16 30.27
CA GLU A 367 3.41 -4.00 30.29
C GLU A 367 3.98 -2.81 29.49
N ASP A 368 5.26 -2.50 29.68
CA ASP A 368 5.95 -1.44 28.94
C ASP A 368 6.13 -1.78 27.46
N VAL A 369 6.45 -3.06 27.16
CA VAL A 369 6.54 -3.54 25.77
C VAL A 369 5.20 -3.32 25.04
N VAL A 370 4.10 -3.76 25.65
CA VAL A 370 2.76 -3.58 25.04
C VAL A 370 2.48 -2.11 24.77
N THR A 371 2.70 -1.24 25.74
CA THR A 371 2.45 0.20 25.56
C THR A 371 3.34 0.81 24.46
N LYS A 372 4.64 0.49 24.46
CA LYS A 372 5.61 1.04 23.50
C LYS A 372 5.38 0.55 22.08
N VAL A 373 5.13 -0.75 21.91
CA VAL A 373 5.04 -1.40 20.59
C VAL A 373 3.64 -1.25 20.00
N THR A 374 2.61 -1.51 20.80
CA THR A 374 1.24 -1.57 20.29
C THR A 374 0.45 -0.28 20.45
N GLY A 375 0.87 0.60 21.34
CA GLY A 375 0.12 1.82 21.69
C GLY A 375 -1.13 1.55 22.52
N LEU A 376 -1.34 0.31 23.01
CA LEU A 376 -2.40 0.00 23.96
C LEU A 376 -2.06 0.52 25.35
N SER A 377 -3.08 0.92 26.08
CA SER A 377 -3.02 1.32 27.48
C SER A 377 -3.82 0.37 28.36
N ALA A 378 -3.63 0.44 29.68
CA ALA A 378 -4.36 -0.38 30.64
C ALA A 378 -5.89 -0.19 30.60
N SER A 379 -6.38 0.89 29.98
CA SER A 379 -7.81 1.16 29.78
C SER A 379 -8.40 0.39 28.56
N ASP A 380 -7.56 -0.10 27.65
CA ASP A 380 -8.02 -0.89 26.50
C ASP A 380 -8.37 -2.32 26.94
N LYS A 381 -9.53 -2.83 26.54
CA LYS A 381 -9.98 -4.19 26.92
C LYS A 381 -9.01 -5.27 26.46
N LEU A 382 -8.34 -5.08 25.33
CA LEU A 382 -7.39 -6.02 24.76
C LEU A 382 -6.05 -6.05 25.52
N TYR A 383 -5.71 -5.00 26.30
CA TYR A 383 -4.40 -4.79 26.89
C TYR A 383 -3.86 -6.00 27.68
N SER A 384 -4.66 -6.50 28.63
CA SER A 384 -4.22 -7.63 29.48
C SER A 384 -3.92 -8.90 28.68
N LYS A 385 -4.68 -9.17 27.62
CA LYS A 385 -4.45 -10.33 26.75
C LYS A 385 -3.13 -10.20 25.97
N VAL A 386 -2.80 -9.00 25.50
CA VAL A 386 -1.53 -8.76 24.80
C VAL A 386 -0.35 -8.80 25.78
N VAL A 387 -0.53 -8.33 27.01
CA VAL A 387 0.49 -8.47 28.07
C VAL A 387 0.83 -9.96 28.31
N GLU A 388 -0.17 -10.82 28.38
CA GLU A 388 0.06 -12.27 28.54
C GLU A 388 0.80 -12.89 27.32
N VAL A 389 0.49 -12.45 26.12
CA VAL A 389 1.23 -12.83 24.90
C VAL A 389 2.71 -12.44 25.01
N VAL A 390 2.99 -11.20 25.41
CA VAL A 390 4.37 -10.72 25.55
C VAL A 390 5.11 -11.46 26.65
N LYS A 391 4.50 -11.70 27.82
CA LYS A 391 5.09 -12.49 28.91
C LYS A 391 5.50 -13.89 28.45
N LYS A 392 4.65 -14.55 27.68
CA LYS A 392 4.96 -15.86 27.10
C LYS A 392 6.19 -15.81 26.20
N VAL A 393 6.27 -14.83 25.29
CA VAL A 393 7.42 -14.67 24.38
C VAL A 393 8.70 -14.38 25.17
N GLN A 394 8.63 -13.52 26.21
CA GLN A 394 9.78 -13.20 27.06
C GLN A 394 10.27 -14.41 27.85
N ALA A 395 9.36 -15.26 28.36
CA ALA A 395 9.71 -16.47 29.09
C ALA A 395 10.45 -17.49 28.21
N ASP A 396 9.92 -17.72 26.98
CA ASP A 396 10.52 -18.68 26.05
C ASP A 396 11.89 -18.22 25.50
N SER A 397 12.23 -16.92 25.63
CA SER A 397 13.54 -16.39 25.22
C SER A 397 14.62 -16.48 26.28
N GLN A 398 14.28 -16.93 27.49
CA GLN A 398 15.21 -17.11 28.62
C GLN A 398 15.72 -18.56 28.77
N ASP A 399 15.08 -19.49 28.04
CA ASP A 399 15.48 -20.90 27.94
C ASP A 399 16.35 -21.13 26.67
#